data_74dea8c4d78c76f624b35df0cf01a43a
#
_entry.id   74dea8c4d78c76f624b35df0cf01a43a
#
_cell.length_a   1.000
_cell.length_b   1.000
_cell.length_c   1.000
_cell.angle_alpha   90.00
_cell.angle_beta   90.00
_cell.angle_gamma   90.00
#
_symmetry.space_group_name_H-M   'P 1'
#
loop_
_entity.id
_entity.type
_entity.pdbx_description
1 polymer ?
#
loop_
_entity_poly.entity_id
_entity_poly.type
_entity_poly.pdbx_seq_one_letter_code
_entity_poly.pdbx_strand_id
1 'polypeptide(L)'
;MAGKSKYKEFQQEFLNAHNAYRALHGAPPLTYNKELCDEAQKWADECLKTRTLGHSDTKDGENVYYTSGKDAVDEWYSEIKDYNFKTSGFQSGTGHFTQVVWKESKELGLGMATDGRTAFVVGQYRPPGNFTNPGQFEANPKS
;
A
#
# COMPACT_ATOMS: atom_id res chain seq x y z
N MET A 1 13.65 -18.10 -14.90
CA MET A 1 12.94 -17.16 -15.75
C MET A 1 13.05 -15.74 -15.23
N ALA A 2 13.54 -14.86 -16.08
CA ALA A 2 13.82 -13.49 -15.68
C ALA A 2 12.62 -12.75 -15.11
N GLY A 3 11.42 -12.94 -15.68
CA GLY A 3 10.22 -12.27 -15.21
C GLY A 3 9.81 -12.67 -13.80
N LYS A 4 9.93 -13.95 -13.46
CA LYS A 4 9.61 -14.44 -12.12
C LYS A 4 10.63 -13.96 -11.10
N SER A 5 11.92 -13.93 -11.46
CA SER A 5 12.97 -13.44 -10.57
C SER A 5 12.77 -11.96 -10.25
N LYS A 6 12.45 -11.15 -11.26
CA LYS A 6 12.20 -9.72 -11.06
C LYS A 6 10.97 -9.47 -10.19
N TYR A 7 9.92 -10.28 -10.38
CA TYR A 7 8.74 -10.15 -9.54
C TYR A 7 9.03 -10.48 -8.09
N LYS A 8 9.81 -11.54 -7.84
CA LYS A 8 10.20 -11.92 -6.48
C LYS A 8 11.06 -10.85 -5.82
N GLU A 9 11.98 -10.26 -6.57
CA GLU A 9 12.80 -9.16 -6.06
C GLU A 9 11.93 -7.97 -5.71
N PHE A 10 11.02 -7.60 -6.58
CA PHE A 10 10.09 -6.51 -6.34
C PHE A 10 9.21 -6.80 -5.13
N GLN A 11 8.71 -8.04 -5.01
CA GLN A 11 7.88 -8.46 -3.88
C GLN A 11 8.64 -8.32 -2.57
N GLN A 12 9.91 -8.72 -2.53
CA GLN A 12 10.72 -8.60 -1.34
C GLN A 12 11.01 -7.13 -1.00
N GLU A 13 11.35 -6.34 -2.00
CA GLU A 13 11.60 -4.91 -1.82
C GLU A 13 10.37 -4.17 -1.33
N PHE A 14 9.20 -4.53 -1.89
CA PHE A 14 7.93 -3.92 -1.52
C PHE A 14 7.62 -4.15 -0.03
N LEU A 15 7.78 -5.40 0.43
CA LEU A 15 7.58 -5.74 1.84
C LEU A 15 8.61 -5.05 2.73
N ASN A 16 9.88 -5.09 2.34
CA ASN A 16 10.96 -4.47 3.11
C ASN A 16 10.76 -2.97 3.25
N ALA A 17 10.33 -2.29 2.20
CA ALA A 17 10.07 -0.86 2.24
C ALA A 17 8.93 -0.53 3.20
N HIS A 18 7.83 -1.30 3.14
CA HIS A 18 6.73 -1.11 4.08
C HIS A 18 7.23 -1.25 5.52
N ASN A 19 7.97 -2.32 5.80
CA ASN A 19 8.39 -2.62 7.17
C ASN A 19 9.43 -1.64 7.68
N ALA A 20 10.29 -1.11 6.81
CA ALA A 20 11.25 -0.09 7.19
C ALA A 20 10.54 1.20 7.60
N TYR A 21 9.56 1.65 6.80
CA TYR A 21 8.81 2.85 7.15
C TYR A 21 7.95 2.64 8.39
N ARG A 22 7.32 1.47 8.51
CA ARG A 22 6.49 1.15 9.68
C ARG A 22 7.30 1.17 10.96
N ALA A 23 8.54 0.68 10.91
CA ALA A 23 9.41 0.68 12.09
C ALA A 23 9.68 2.11 12.59
N LEU A 24 9.78 3.07 11.68
CA LEU A 24 9.98 4.48 12.05
C LEU A 24 8.79 5.06 12.82
N HIS A 25 7.63 4.45 12.70
CA HIS A 25 6.38 4.92 13.34
C HIS A 25 5.89 3.96 14.42
N GLY A 26 6.71 3.00 14.83
CA GLY A 26 6.35 2.05 15.87
C GLY A 26 5.28 1.05 15.47
N ALA A 27 5.03 0.87 14.18
CA ALA A 27 4.06 -0.10 13.70
C ALA A 27 4.73 -1.46 13.51
N PRO A 28 4.05 -2.57 13.89
CA PRO A 28 4.63 -3.90 13.72
C PRO A 28 4.80 -4.27 12.25
N PRO A 29 5.75 -5.17 11.93
CA PRO A 29 5.98 -5.56 10.55
C PRO A 29 4.77 -6.30 9.95
N LEU A 30 4.57 -6.09 8.64
CA LEU A 30 3.57 -6.81 7.87
C LEU A 30 4.15 -8.13 7.38
N THR A 31 3.27 -9.09 7.12
CA THR A 31 3.63 -10.34 6.44
C THR A 31 2.71 -10.53 5.25
N TYR A 32 3.20 -11.23 4.21
CA TYR A 32 2.37 -11.47 3.04
C TYR A 32 1.27 -12.48 3.32
N ASN A 33 0.10 -12.23 2.75
CA ASN A 33 -1.03 -13.13 2.74
C ASN A 33 -1.32 -13.47 1.27
N LYS A 34 -1.34 -14.77 0.95
CA LYS A 34 -1.52 -15.22 -0.42
C LYS A 34 -2.85 -14.78 -1.01
N GLU A 35 -3.92 -14.84 -0.24
CA GLU A 35 -5.24 -14.41 -0.70
C GLU A 35 -5.25 -12.92 -1.06
N LEU A 36 -4.62 -12.10 -0.23
CA LEU A 36 -4.51 -10.67 -0.53
C LEU A 36 -3.66 -10.43 -1.77
N CYS A 37 -2.57 -11.19 -1.94
CA CYS A 37 -1.73 -11.07 -3.13
C CYS A 37 -2.51 -11.45 -4.38
N ASP A 38 -3.31 -12.51 -4.32
CA ASP A 38 -4.12 -12.94 -5.46
C ASP A 38 -5.16 -11.88 -5.83
N GLU A 39 -5.82 -11.31 -4.83
CA GLU A 39 -6.80 -10.24 -5.06
C GLU A 39 -6.15 -8.97 -5.60
N ALA A 40 -5.01 -8.58 -5.03
CA ALA A 40 -4.30 -7.40 -5.48
C ALA A 40 -3.81 -7.56 -6.92
N GLN A 41 -3.32 -8.75 -7.27
CA GLN A 41 -2.87 -9.03 -8.64
C GLN A 41 -4.03 -8.97 -9.64
N LYS A 42 -5.16 -9.53 -9.26
CA LYS A 42 -6.36 -9.50 -10.09
C LYS A 42 -6.78 -8.06 -10.39
N TRP A 43 -6.76 -7.22 -9.38
CA TRP A 43 -7.12 -5.81 -9.55
C TRP A 43 -6.07 -5.05 -10.36
N ALA A 44 -4.79 -5.32 -10.14
CA ALA A 44 -3.72 -4.70 -10.94
C ALA A 44 -3.87 -5.03 -12.42
N ASP A 45 -4.19 -6.31 -12.73
CA ASP A 45 -4.43 -6.74 -14.10
C ASP A 45 -5.62 -6.00 -14.71
N GLU A 46 -6.68 -5.80 -13.95
CA GLU A 46 -7.86 -5.07 -14.40
C GLU A 46 -7.55 -3.59 -14.65
N CYS A 47 -6.76 -2.97 -13.78
CA CYS A 47 -6.33 -1.58 -13.97
C CYS A 47 -5.53 -1.43 -15.25
N LEU A 48 -4.64 -2.37 -15.55
CA LEU A 48 -3.86 -2.33 -16.78
C LEU A 48 -4.75 -2.51 -18.01
N LYS A 49 -5.69 -3.44 -17.94
CA LYS A 49 -6.59 -3.74 -19.05
C LYS A 49 -7.47 -2.54 -19.42
N THR A 50 -8.00 -1.87 -18.41
CA THR A 50 -8.90 -0.73 -18.61
C THR A 50 -8.17 0.60 -18.69
N ARG A 51 -6.87 0.62 -18.38
CA ARG A 51 -6.04 1.83 -18.29
C ARG A 51 -6.62 2.85 -17.32
N THR A 52 -7.22 2.37 -16.24
CA THR A 52 -7.86 3.21 -15.24
C THR A 52 -7.27 2.93 -13.87
N LEU A 53 -6.76 3.95 -13.20
CA LEU A 53 -6.31 3.85 -11.82
C LEU A 53 -7.49 4.10 -10.90
N GLY A 54 -7.76 3.18 -9.99
CA GLY A 54 -8.84 3.34 -9.04
C GLY A 54 -8.85 2.22 -8.03
N HIS A 55 -9.70 2.33 -7.03
CA HIS A 55 -9.84 1.30 -6.00
C HIS A 55 -10.74 0.18 -6.45
N SER A 56 -10.42 -1.04 -5.99
CA SER A 56 -11.26 -2.20 -6.20
C SER A 56 -12.45 -2.18 -5.22
N ASP A 57 -13.31 -3.17 -5.35
CA ASP A 57 -14.48 -3.32 -4.49
C ASP A 57 -14.14 -4.19 -3.27
N THR A 58 -12.93 -4.03 -2.72
CA THR A 58 -12.45 -4.83 -1.61
C THR A 58 -12.92 -4.28 -0.25
N LYS A 59 -13.07 -5.18 0.71
CA LYS A 59 -13.32 -4.81 2.11
C LYS A 59 -12.02 -4.58 2.87
N ASP A 60 -10.89 -4.97 2.28
CA ASP A 60 -9.57 -4.75 2.86
C ASP A 60 -9.08 -3.32 2.59
N GLY A 61 -8.02 -2.92 3.26
CA GLY A 61 -7.35 -1.66 2.93
C GLY A 61 -6.65 -1.79 1.59
N GLU A 62 -6.47 -0.67 0.89
CA GLU A 62 -5.89 -0.72 -0.44
C GLU A 62 -5.20 0.58 -0.80
N ASN A 63 -3.97 0.47 -1.30
CA ASN A 63 -3.26 1.56 -1.95
C ASN A 63 -3.05 1.18 -3.41
N VAL A 64 -3.23 2.13 -4.31
CA VAL A 64 -3.03 1.91 -5.75
C VAL A 64 -2.09 2.98 -6.29
N TYR A 65 -1.29 2.62 -7.30
CA TYR A 65 -0.33 3.52 -7.88
C TYR A 65 -0.08 3.18 -9.35
N TYR A 66 0.03 4.22 -10.15
CA TYR A 66 0.37 4.13 -11.56
C TYR A 66 1.75 4.76 -11.73
N THR A 67 2.67 4.04 -12.36
CA THR A 67 4.04 4.52 -12.47
C THR A 67 4.68 4.10 -13.79
N SER A 68 5.67 4.87 -14.20
CA SER A 68 6.53 4.52 -15.32
C SER A 68 7.97 4.19 -14.85
N GLY A 69 8.14 3.88 -13.54
CA GLY A 69 9.43 3.48 -13.02
C GLY A 69 9.77 3.92 -11.61
N LYS A 70 8.84 4.55 -10.93
CA LYS A 70 9.06 5.00 -9.55
C LYS A 70 8.63 3.94 -8.55
N ASP A 71 9.20 4.00 -7.36
CA ASP A 71 8.83 3.10 -6.27
C ASP A 71 7.50 3.54 -5.65
N ALA A 72 6.51 2.66 -5.71
CA ALA A 72 5.17 2.97 -5.21
C ALA A 72 5.16 3.24 -3.70
N VAL A 73 5.90 2.45 -2.93
CA VAL A 73 5.92 2.61 -1.47
C VAL A 73 6.52 3.96 -1.08
N ASP A 74 7.60 4.36 -1.74
CA ASP A 74 8.22 5.65 -1.47
C ASP A 74 7.25 6.79 -1.81
N GLU A 75 6.52 6.68 -2.91
CA GLU A 75 5.52 7.69 -3.27
C GLU A 75 4.38 7.75 -2.26
N TRP A 76 3.88 6.60 -1.83
CA TRP A 76 2.83 6.57 -0.81
C TRP A 76 3.33 7.18 0.51
N TYR A 77 4.54 6.82 0.90
CA TYR A 77 5.12 7.35 2.14
C TYR A 77 5.42 8.84 2.05
N SER A 78 5.73 9.35 0.86
CA SER A 78 6.07 10.77 0.67
C SER A 78 4.95 11.71 1.13
N GLU A 79 3.73 11.20 1.22
CA GLU A 79 2.59 11.99 1.73
C GLU A 79 2.77 12.41 3.19
N ILE A 80 3.74 11.83 3.91
CA ILE A 80 4.01 12.20 5.30
C ILE A 80 4.28 13.71 5.44
N LYS A 81 4.89 14.31 4.44
CA LYS A 81 5.20 15.75 4.47
C LYS A 81 3.94 16.62 4.57
N ASP A 82 2.80 16.09 4.13
CA ASP A 82 1.51 16.79 4.18
C ASP A 82 0.64 16.35 5.36
N TYR A 83 1.10 15.37 6.15
CA TYR A 83 0.31 14.84 7.26
C TYR A 83 0.67 15.54 8.57
N ASN A 84 -0.36 16.04 9.25
CA ASN A 84 -0.17 16.68 10.55
C ASN A 84 -0.56 15.72 11.68
N PHE A 85 0.47 15.24 12.41
CA PHE A 85 0.26 14.29 13.51
C PHE A 85 -0.48 14.90 14.71
N LYS A 86 -0.54 16.22 14.78
CA LYS A 86 -1.22 16.92 15.87
C LYS A 86 -2.73 17.04 15.63
N THR A 87 -3.17 16.87 14.39
CA THR A 87 -4.57 16.94 14.02
C THR A 87 -5.11 15.54 13.84
N SER A 88 -6.10 15.14 14.64
CA SER A 88 -6.67 13.80 14.53
C SER A 88 -7.62 13.72 13.34
N GLY A 89 -7.73 12.51 12.78
CA GLY A 89 -8.66 12.21 11.70
C GLY A 89 -8.02 12.14 10.33
N PHE A 90 -8.82 11.74 9.35
CA PHE A 90 -8.38 11.60 7.97
C PHE A 90 -8.03 12.98 7.37
N GLN A 91 -6.90 13.05 6.71
CA GLN A 91 -6.44 14.27 6.04
C GLN A 91 -6.32 14.00 4.54
N SER A 92 -6.96 14.85 3.75
CA SER A 92 -6.97 14.70 2.30
C SER A 92 -5.56 14.68 1.74
N GLY A 93 -5.30 13.74 0.80
CA GLY A 93 -3.99 13.63 0.16
C GLY A 93 -2.96 12.83 0.96
N THR A 94 -3.34 12.24 2.10
CA THR A 94 -2.40 11.50 2.94
C THR A 94 -2.84 10.06 3.22
N GLY A 95 -3.90 9.59 2.55
CA GLY A 95 -4.46 8.26 2.80
C GLY A 95 -3.53 7.10 2.48
N HIS A 96 -2.67 7.24 1.46
CA HIS A 96 -1.69 6.20 1.13
C HIS A 96 -0.65 6.07 2.24
N PHE A 97 -0.14 7.20 2.73
CA PHE A 97 0.82 7.22 3.81
C PHE A 97 0.25 6.57 5.07
N THR A 98 -0.95 6.99 5.48
CA THR A 98 -1.53 6.48 6.73
C THR A 98 -1.80 4.99 6.66
N GLN A 99 -2.19 4.47 5.48
CA GLN A 99 -2.37 3.02 5.32
C GLN A 99 -1.04 2.27 5.41
N VAL A 100 0.03 2.78 4.81
CA VAL A 100 1.35 2.13 4.88
C VAL A 100 1.76 1.91 6.33
N VAL A 101 1.57 2.92 7.18
CA VAL A 101 2.01 2.88 8.58
C VAL A 101 0.89 2.57 9.56
N TRP A 102 -0.28 2.15 9.08
CA TRP A 102 -1.42 1.85 9.94
C TRP A 102 -1.10 0.67 10.86
N LYS A 103 -1.04 0.95 12.15
CA LYS A 103 -0.52 0.03 13.14
C LYS A 103 -1.29 -1.28 13.23
N GLU A 104 -2.60 -1.24 13.11
CA GLU A 104 -3.45 -2.41 13.24
C GLU A 104 -3.49 -3.30 11.99
N SER A 105 -3.03 -2.83 10.84
CA SER A 105 -2.87 -3.68 9.66
C SER A 105 -1.71 -4.64 9.90
N LYS A 106 -1.89 -5.92 9.59
CA LYS A 106 -0.91 -6.96 9.90
C LYS A 106 -0.47 -7.75 8.68
N GLU A 107 -1.29 -7.81 7.65
CA GLU A 107 -1.00 -8.61 6.46
C GLU A 107 -1.06 -7.73 5.22
N LEU A 108 -0.23 -8.10 4.24
CA LEU A 108 -0.04 -7.35 3.00
C LEU A 108 -0.25 -8.24 1.80
N GLY A 109 -0.86 -7.69 0.76
CA GLY A 109 -0.91 -8.32 -0.54
C GLY A 109 -0.33 -7.39 -1.59
N LEU A 110 0.38 -7.95 -2.55
CA LEU A 110 0.96 -7.19 -3.64
C LEU A 110 0.44 -7.70 -4.97
N GLY A 111 0.01 -6.76 -5.82
CA GLY A 111 -0.25 -7.02 -7.23
C GLY A 111 0.47 -5.99 -8.08
N MET A 112 0.98 -6.43 -9.21
CA MET A 112 1.59 -5.53 -10.17
C MET A 112 1.30 -6.02 -11.58
N ALA A 113 0.88 -5.10 -12.44
CA ALA A 113 0.65 -5.39 -13.85
C ALA A 113 1.34 -4.33 -14.68
N THR A 114 2.07 -4.75 -15.71
CA THR A 114 2.86 -3.84 -16.54
C THR A 114 2.80 -4.26 -18.00
N ASP A 115 2.91 -3.27 -18.90
CA ASP A 115 3.02 -3.50 -20.33
C ASP A 115 4.44 -3.20 -20.83
N GLY A 116 5.41 -3.06 -19.91
CA GLY A 116 6.78 -2.71 -20.24
C GLY A 116 7.08 -1.22 -20.20
N ARG A 117 6.06 -0.38 -20.25
CA ARG A 117 6.19 1.09 -20.17
C ARG A 117 5.63 1.64 -18.87
N THR A 118 4.47 1.13 -18.50
CA THR A 118 3.75 1.60 -17.33
C THR A 118 3.44 0.42 -16.44
N ALA A 119 3.23 0.69 -15.17
CA ALA A 119 2.87 -0.33 -14.21
C ALA A 119 1.77 0.16 -13.31
N PHE A 120 0.85 -0.73 -12.98
CA PHE A 120 -0.15 -0.51 -11.94
C PHE A 120 0.25 -1.37 -10.76
N VAL A 121 0.40 -0.74 -9.60
CA VAL A 121 0.82 -1.42 -8.37
C VAL A 121 -0.33 -1.31 -7.37
N VAL A 122 -0.71 -2.45 -6.81
CA VAL A 122 -1.80 -2.52 -5.84
C VAL A 122 -1.27 -3.15 -4.57
N GLY A 123 -1.45 -2.47 -3.44
CA GLY A 123 -1.19 -3.04 -2.13
C GLY A 123 -2.50 -3.19 -1.39
N GLN A 124 -2.76 -4.36 -0.85
CA GLN A 124 -3.94 -4.59 -0.02
C GLN A 124 -3.50 -4.94 1.40
N TYR A 125 -4.27 -4.49 2.37
CA TYR A 125 -3.90 -4.55 3.79
C TYR A 125 -5.04 -5.13 4.59
N ARG A 126 -4.72 -6.05 5.50
CA ARG A 126 -5.71 -6.72 6.35
C ARG A 126 -5.21 -6.75 7.79
N PRO A 127 -5.98 -6.31 8.78
CA PRO A 127 -7.25 -5.58 8.62
C PRO A 127 -7.08 -4.25 7.88
N PRO A 128 -8.17 -3.73 7.31
CA PRO A 128 -8.08 -2.43 6.61
C PRO A 128 -7.72 -1.30 7.55
N GLY A 129 -7.05 -0.28 7.02
CA GLY A 129 -6.71 0.91 7.78
C GLY A 129 -7.59 2.09 7.42
N ASN A 130 -7.15 3.26 7.85
CA ASN A 130 -7.82 4.52 7.57
C ASN A 130 -9.26 4.61 8.07
N PHE A 131 -9.54 3.92 9.18
CA PHE A 131 -10.85 4.06 9.82
C PHE A 131 -11.01 5.44 10.44
N THR A 132 -12.16 6.05 10.22
CA THR A 132 -12.46 7.39 10.73
C THR A 132 -13.19 7.37 12.08
N ASN A 133 -13.41 6.20 12.66
CA ASN A 133 -14.00 6.07 13.97
C ASN A 133 -13.15 6.81 15.02
N PRO A 134 -13.77 7.36 16.07
CA PRO A 134 -13.02 8.07 17.10
C PRO A 134 -11.85 7.26 17.66
N GLY A 135 -10.69 7.89 17.78
CA GLY A 135 -9.48 7.28 18.32
C GLY A 135 -8.63 6.49 17.34
N GLN A 136 -9.13 6.19 16.14
CA GLN A 136 -8.38 5.35 15.20
C GLN A 136 -7.16 6.07 14.62
N PHE A 137 -7.31 7.32 14.20
CA PHE A 137 -6.19 8.08 13.66
C PHE A 137 -5.20 8.51 14.72
N GLU A 138 -5.60 8.64 15.98
CA GLU A 138 -4.67 8.90 17.06
C GLU A 138 -3.83 7.66 17.41
N ALA A 139 -4.42 6.47 17.28
CA ALA A 139 -3.78 5.23 17.69
C ALA A 139 -2.89 4.63 16.60
N ASN A 140 -3.22 4.81 15.33
CA ASN A 140 -2.62 4.03 14.26
C ASN A 140 -1.46 4.72 13.52
N PRO A 141 -1.60 5.88 12.86
CA PRO A 141 -0.40 6.54 12.34
C PRO A 141 0.27 7.33 13.46
N LYS A 142 1.48 6.95 13.82
CA LYS A 142 2.23 7.64 14.87
C LYS A 142 3.50 8.24 14.33
N SER A 143 3.88 9.38 14.88
CA SER A 143 5.13 10.06 14.50
C SER A 143 6.37 9.29 14.93
#